data_38b505ca763c3abfc25f754fadfd6c52
#
_entry.id   38b505ca763c3abfc25f754fadfd6c52
#
_cell.length_a   1.000
_cell.length_b   1.000
_cell.length_c   1.000
_cell.angle_alpha   90.00
_cell.angle_beta   90.00
_cell.angle_gamma   90.00
#
_symmetry.space_group_name_H-M   'P 1'
#
loop_
_entity.id
_entity.type
_entity.pdbx_description
1 polymer ?
#
loop_
_entity_poly.entity_id
_entity_poly.type
_entity_poly.pdbx_seq_one_letter_code
_entity_poly.pdbx_strand_id
1 'polypeptide(L)'
;MPHPPSQPSTVFGTSPCAKALDQAGQWVSTELAERRNLLLFNPVGDNDYDTVRTIVSAYQMIKPGEYARAHRHSPNAMRLVLDAKPGVFTVVDGARLPMQAGDFLLTPGNCWHSHYNEGDANAYWIDFLDVPLVHRLEPMFFEEYPDGYQPVDIAPEAHDWYFPAAVTRPQLHAQPVKHGYRRLVLNTQAHISTMEMSYLALTPGTPVNFPRNTASRIVAITQGSGQARVGERDIAWQRGDVIAVPSWVEYAFVADEAAEMLEVSDRPVLDKLGFYRETKAQ
;
A
#
# COMPACT_ATOMS: atom_id res chain seq x y z
N MET A 1 -28.98 -2.54 12.36
CA MET A 1 -27.95 -3.57 12.15
C MET A 1 -27.02 -3.10 11.05
N PRO A 2 -25.70 -3.31 11.15
CA PRO A 2 -24.82 -2.98 10.04
C PRO A 2 -25.18 -3.85 8.82
N HIS A 3 -25.12 -3.25 7.63
CA HIS A 3 -25.24 -4.00 6.39
C HIS A 3 -24.02 -4.94 6.23
N PRO A 4 -24.18 -6.12 5.62
CA PRO A 4 -23.05 -6.95 5.28
C PRO A 4 -22.06 -6.19 4.39
N PRO A 5 -20.75 -6.49 4.46
CA PRO A 5 -19.78 -5.85 3.60
C PRO A 5 -20.11 -6.06 2.12
N SER A 6 -19.95 -5.02 1.32
CA SER A 6 -20.22 -5.08 -0.12
C SER A 6 -19.18 -5.87 -0.91
N GLN A 7 -18.06 -6.20 -0.28
CA GLN A 7 -16.96 -6.97 -0.89
C GLN A 7 -16.48 -8.06 0.08
N PRO A 8 -16.07 -9.25 -0.40
CA PRO A 8 -15.46 -10.27 0.43
C PRO A 8 -14.03 -9.87 0.82
N SER A 9 -13.54 -10.48 1.91
CA SER A 9 -12.11 -10.50 2.18
C SER A 9 -11.39 -11.33 1.12
N THR A 10 -10.21 -10.90 0.69
CA THR A 10 -9.42 -11.58 -0.34
C THR A 10 -7.94 -11.48 0.02
N VAL A 11 -7.17 -12.51 -0.32
CA VAL A 11 -5.71 -12.50 -0.25
C VAL A 11 -5.14 -12.53 -1.68
N PHE A 12 -4.13 -11.71 -1.91
CA PHE A 12 -3.39 -11.65 -3.17
C PHE A 12 -1.95 -12.11 -2.90
N GLY A 13 -1.59 -13.26 -3.46
CA GLY A 13 -0.28 -13.89 -3.20
C GLY A 13 0.84 -13.26 -4.03
N THR A 14 1.98 -12.97 -3.40
CA THR A 14 3.14 -12.33 -4.04
C THR A 14 3.79 -13.19 -5.11
N SER A 15 3.99 -14.48 -4.84
CA SER A 15 4.75 -15.35 -5.76
C SER A 15 4.12 -15.48 -7.15
N PRO A 16 2.81 -15.73 -7.31
CA PRO A 16 2.19 -15.70 -8.63
C PRO A 16 2.20 -14.30 -9.27
N CYS A 17 2.04 -13.24 -8.47
CA CYS A 17 2.04 -11.85 -8.96
C CYS A 17 3.42 -11.44 -9.49
N ALA A 18 4.51 -11.76 -8.79
CA ALA A 18 5.87 -11.49 -9.26
C ALA A 18 6.15 -12.19 -10.58
N LYS A 19 5.79 -13.48 -10.70
CA LYS A 19 5.94 -14.23 -11.97
C LYS A 19 5.14 -13.60 -13.13
N ALA A 20 3.92 -13.14 -12.85
CA ALA A 20 3.09 -12.47 -13.85
C ALA A 20 3.71 -11.15 -14.31
N LEU A 21 4.26 -10.36 -13.38
CA LEU A 21 4.97 -9.11 -13.69
C LEU A 21 6.24 -9.37 -14.51
N ASP A 22 7.02 -10.38 -14.15
CA ASP A 22 8.22 -10.78 -14.91
C ASP A 22 7.87 -11.20 -16.35
N GLN A 23 6.82 -11.97 -16.51
CA GLN A 23 6.32 -12.35 -17.85
C GLN A 23 5.83 -11.13 -18.63
N ALA A 24 5.04 -10.26 -18.01
CA ALA A 24 4.61 -9.01 -18.62
C ALA A 24 5.80 -8.14 -19.05
N GLY A 25 6.87 -8.13 -18.25
CA GLY A 25 8.12 -7.44 -18.55
C GLY A 25 8.84 -7.91 -19.82
N GLN A 26 8.52 -9.11 -20.33
CA GLN A 26 9.05 -9.61 -21.60
C GLN A 26 8.29 -9.07 -22.80
N TRP A 27 7.02 -8.69 -22.64
CA TRP A 27 6.13 -8.32 -23.75
C TRP A 27 5.71 -6.85 -23.74
N VAL A 28 5.71 -6.21 -22.57
CA VAL A 28 5.22 -4.85 -22.40
C VAL A 28 6.39 -3.92 -22.08
N SER A 29 6.64 -2.94 -22.96
CA SER A 29 7.64 -1.88 -22.73
C SER A 29 7.08 -0.75 -21.88
N THR A 30 7.95 0.14 -21.38
CA THR A 30 7.56 1.36 -20.68
C THR A 30 6.85 2.39 -21.58
N GLU A 31 7.00 2.28 -22.90
CA GLU A 31 6.26 3.10 -23.88
C GLU A 31 4.77 2.73 -23.91
N LEU A 32 4.44 1.45 -23.69
CA LEU A 32 3.06 0.96 -23.72
C LEU A 32 2.35 1.05 -22.38
N ALA A 33 3.06 0.96 -21.27
CA ALA A 33 2.46 0.86 -19.94
C ALA A 33 3.27 1.55 -18.83
N GLU A 34 4.15 2.52 -19.17
CA GLU A 34 5.05 3.21 -18.23
C GLU A 34 5.85 2.24 -17.34
N ARG A 35 5.15 1.32 -16.67
CA ARG A 35 5.63 0.23 -15.82
C ARG A 35 4.63 -0.91 -15.82
N ARG A 36 5.04 -2.11 -15.42
CA ARG A 36 4.11 -3.25 -15.31
C ARG A 36 3.34 -3.10 -14.03
N ASN A 37 2.03 -3.21 -14.15
CA ASN A 37 1.08 -2.99 -13.08
C ASN A 37 0.06 -4.13 -13.03
N LEU A 38 -0.09 -4.78 -11.88
CA LEU A 38 -1.05 -5.83 -11.63
C LEU A 38 -2.03 -5.36 -10.54
N LEU A 39 -3.21 -4.94 -10.96
CA LEU A 39 -4.27 -4.50 -10.05
C LEU A 39 -4.80 -5.65 -9.19
N LEU A 40 -4.94 -5.41 -7.91
CA LEU A 40 -5.48 -6.35 -6.93
C LEU A 40 -6.95 -6.01 -6.68
N PHE A 41 -7.83 -6.36 -7.59
CA PHE A 41 -9.25 -6.08 -7.45
C PHE A 41 -10.05 -7.27 -6.93
N ASN A 42 -11.11 -7.02 -6.19
CA ASN A 42 -12.06 -8.04 -5.77
C ASN A 42 -13.07 -8.30 -6.90
N PRO A 43 -13.16 -9.51 -7.45
CA PRO A 43 -14.05 -9.83 -8.58
C PRO A 43 -15.50 -10.05 -8.10
N VAL A 44 -16.15 -9.00 -7.60
CA VAL A 44 -17.54 -9.05 -7.08
C VAL A 44 -18.42 -8.03 -7.77
N GLY A 45 -19.56 -8.49 -8.27
CA GLY A 45 -20.52 -7.65 -8.98
C GLY A 45 -19.90 -7.02 -10.21
N ASP A 46 -20.00 -5.72 -10.31
CA ASP A 46 -19.49 -4.86 -11.39
C ASP A 46 -18.16 -4.16 -11.03
N ASN A 47 -17.43 -4.70 -10.07
CA ASN A 47 -16.15 -4.13 -9.63
C ASN A 47 -15.03 -4.47 -10.61
N ASP A 48 -14.39 -3.46 -11.18
CA ASP A 48 -13.32 -3.59 -12.17
C ASP A 48 -11.93 -3.39 -11.58
N TYR A 49 -11.78 -2.69 -10.44
CA TYR A 49 -10.46 -2.30 -9.94
C TYR A 49 -10.33 -2.12 -8.42
N ASP A 50 -11.42 -2.02 -7.65
CA ASP A 50 -11.36 -1.79 -6.19
C ASP A 50 -10.76 -3.01 -5.46
N THR A 51 -9.73 -2.82 -4.64
CA THR A 51 -9.29 -3.83 -3.67
C THR A 51 -10.23 -3.83 -2.46
N VAL A 52 -10.53 -2.64 -1.95
CA VAL A 52 -11.65 -2.33 -1.07
C VAL A 52 -12.36 -1.10 -1.62
N ARG A 53 -13.59 -0.80 -1.18
CA ARG A 53 -14.46 0.20 -1.82
C ARG A 53 -13.86 1.60 -2.04
N THR A 54 -12.85 1.97 -1.29
CA THR A 54 -12.24 3.32 -1.27
C THR A 54 -10.78 3.33 -1.68
N ILE A 55 -10.14 2.15 -1.71
CA ILE A 55 -8.71 2.01 -1.98
C ILE A 55 -8.49 0.88 -2.98
N VAL A 56 -7.66 1.13 -3.97
CA VAL A 56 -7.08 0.11 -4.85
C VAL A 56 -5.62 -0.11 -4.48
N SER A 57 -5.17 -1.35 -4.60
CA SER A 57 -3.77 -1.73 -4.47
C SER A 57 -3.28 -2.43 -5.72
N ALA A 58 -1.99 -2.31 -6.02
CA ALA A 58 -1.38 -2.92 -7.18
C ALA A 58 0.07 -3.31 -6.91
N TYR A 59 0.47 -4.50 -7.39
CA TYR A 59 1.89 -4.81 -7.52
C TYR A 59 2.43 -4.16 -8.79
N GLN A 60 3.60 -3.59 -8.68
CA GLN A 60 4.27 -2.92 -9.79
C GLN A 60 5.71 -3.39 -9.96
N MET A 61 6.22 -3.28 -11.19
CA MET A 61 7.57 -3.65 -11.53
C MET A 61 8.15 -2.74 -12.61
N ILE A 62 9.44 -2.37 -12.42
CA ILE A 62 10.27 -1.67 -13.40
C ILE A 62 11.61 -2.39 -13.54
N LYS A 63 12.07 -2.56 -14.79
CA LYS A 63 13.34 -3.25 -15.08
C LYS A 63 14.53 -2.29 -15.04
N PRO A 64 15.79 -2.83 -14.96
CA PRO A 64 17.00 -2.03 -15.13
C PRO A 64 16.98 -1.16 -16.39
N GLY A 65 17.38 0.10 -16.23
CA GLY A 65 17.46 1.08 -17.31
C GLY A 65 16.10 1.62 -17.79
N GLU A 66 15.00 1.27 -17.13
CA GLU A 66 13.68 1.79 -17.46
C GLU A 66 13.31 3.00 -16.60
N TYR A 67 12.58 3.93 -17.25
CA TYR A 67 12.07 5.15 -16.64
C TYR A 67 10.59 5.31 -16.97
N ALA A 68 9.75 5.49 -15.94
CA ALA A 68 8.36 5.86 -16.11
C ALA A 68 8.26 7.39 -16.24
N ARG A 69 7.53 7.87 -17.26
CA ARG A 69 7.36 9.31 -17.51
C ARG A 69 6.68 10.01 -16.34
N ALA A 70 6.98 11.29 -16.19
CA ALA A 70 6.36 12.13 -15.19
C ALA A 70 4.90 12.43 -15.55
N HIS A 71 4.03 12.26 -14.57
CA HIS A 71 2.61 12.59 -14.64
C HIS A 71 2.10 13.05 -13.27
N ARG A 72 0.89 13.58 -13.23
CA ARG A 72 0.16 13.86 -12.00
C ARG A 72 -1.31 13.50 -12.14
N HIS A 73 -1.93 13.21 -11.03
CA HIS A 73 -3.36 12.85 -10.96
C HIS A 73 -3.97 13.28 -9.63
N SER A 74 -5.31 13.40 -9.59
CA SER A 74 -6.04 13.77 -8.38
C SER A 74 -5.86 12.79 -7.23
N PRO A 75 -5.92 11.45 -7.42
CA PRO A 75 -5.75 10.50 -6.33
C PRO A 75 -4.39 10.62 -5.64
N ASN A 76 -4.39 10.37 -4.34
CA ASN A 76 -3.18 10.11 -3.59
C ASN A 76 -2.66 8.70 -3.90
N ALA A 77 -1.35 8.55 -3.93
CA ALA A 77 -0.68 7.27 -4.03
C ALA A 77 0.36 7.11 -2.91
N MET A 78 0.55 5.88 -2.49
CA MET A 78 1.58 5.50 -1.52
C MET A 78 2.20 4.21 -1.99
N ARG A 79 3.48 4.00 -1.68
CA ARG A 79 4.15 2.77 -2.08
C ARG A 79 4.99 2.15 -0.99
N LEU A 80 4.85 0.83 -0.89
CA LEU A 80 5.69 -0.03 -0.07
C LEU A 80 6.66 -0.78 -0.98
N VAL A 81 7.95 -0.56 -0.81
CA VAL A 81 8.98 -1.24 -1.61
C VAL A 81 9.16 -2.67 -1.12
N LEU A 82 8.93 -3.65 -2.00
CA LEU A 82 9.11 -5.08 -1.69
C LEU A 82 10.54 -5.55 -1.92
N ASP A 83 11.08 -5.19 -3.08
CA ASP A 83 12.46 -5.52 -3.47
C ASP A 83 12.98 -4.46 -4.46
N ALA A 84 14.14 -3.89 -4.14
CA ALA A 84 14.84 -2.94 -4.99
C ALA A 84 16.32 -2.93 -4.64
N LYS A 85 17.19 -2.83 -5.65
CA LYS A 85 18.62 -2.64 -5.49
C LYS A 85 18.95 -1.13 -5.48
N PRO A 86 20.14 -0.74 -5.03
CA PRO A 86 20.60 0.65 -5.16
C PRO A 86 20.43 1.18 -6.59
N GLY A 87 20.02 2.43 -6.72
CA GLY A 87 19.75 3.08 -8.02
C GLY A 87 18.27 3.14 -8.40
N VAL A 88 17.38 2.55 -7.60
CA VAL A 88 15.93 2.71 -7.78
C VAL A 88 15.42 3.88 -6.95
N PHE A 89 14.63 4.77 -7.59
CA PHE A 89 14.05 5.92 -6.91
C PHE A 89 12.78 6.41 -7.60
N THR A 90 11.98 7.16 -6.87
CA THR A 90 10.89 7.99 -7.42
C THR A 90 11.24 9.46 -7.27
N VAL A 91 10.76 10.29 -8.19
CA VAL A 91 10.83 11.74 -8.08
C VAL A 91 9.43 12.27 -7.86
N VAL A 92 9.22 13.06 -6.81
CA VAL A 92 7.93 13.68 -6.48
C VAL A 92 8.15 15.18 -6.35
N ASP A 93 7.53 15.99 -7.21
CA ASP A 93 7.71 17.45 -7.31
C ASP A 93 9.20 17.87 -7.25
N GLY A 94 10.05 17.17 -8.04
CA GLY A 94 11.50 17.40 -8.10
C GLY A 94 12.32 16.67 -7.03
N ALA A 95 11.72 16.26 -5.91
CA ALA A 95 12.44 15.57 -4.85
C ALA A 95 12.75 14.12 -5.25
N ARG A 96 14.03 13.75 -5.27
CA ARG A 96 14.49 12.38 -5.52
C ARG A 96 14.42 11.56 -4.24
N LEU A 97 13.46 10.66 -4.15
CA LEU A 97 13.23 9.78 -3.02
C LEU A 97 13.75 8.37 -3.34
N PRO A 98 14.78 7.86 -2.65
CA PRO A 98 15.28 6.51 -2.90
C PRO A 98 14.25 5.45 -2.55
N MET A 99 14.36 4.29 -3.20
CA MET A 99 13.50 3.13 -2.95
C MET A 99 14.38 1.94 -2.56
N GLN A 100 14.32 1.56 -1.29
CA GLN A 100 14.99 0.36 -0.76
C GLN A 100 13.94 -0.59 -0.18
N ALA A 101 14.25 -1.88 -0.13
CA ALA A 101 13.31 -2.88 0.38
C ALA A 101 12.82 -2.56 1.80
N GLY A 102 11.52 -2.47 1.96
CA GLY A 102 10.84 -2.09 3.20
C GLY A 102 10.56 -0.60 3.37
N ASP A 103 11.11 0.27 2.50
CA ASP A 103 10.81 1.69 2.53
C ASP A 103 9.35 1.95 2.16
N PHE A 104 8.80 3.02 2.72
CA PHE A 104 7.48 3.50 2.41
C PHE A 104 7.54 4.97 1.95
N LEU A 105 6.84 5.29 0.86
CA LEU A 105 6.89 6.59 0.22
C LEU A 105 5.48 7.11 -0.05
N LEU A 106 5.32 8.45 0.00
CA LEU A 106 4.09 9.13 -0.37
C LEU A 106 4.24 9.81 -1.73
N THR A 107 3.16 9.78 -2.47
CA THR A 107 2.93 10.61 -3.66
C THR A 107 1.57 11.29 -3.47
N PRO A 108 1.54 12.47 -2.82
CA PRO A 108 0.28 13.19 -2.63
C PRO A 108 -0.38 13.53 -3.95
N GLY A 109 -1.70 13.59 -3.95
CA GLY A 109 -2.47 13.97 -5.13
C GLY A 109 -2.03 15.33 -5.69
N ASN A 110 -2.07 15.47 -7.01
CA ASN A 110 -1.65 16.63 -7.78
C ASN A 110 -0.12 16.87 -7.84
N CYS A 111 0.72 16.12 -7.13
CA CYS A 111 2.16 16.19 -7.25
C CYS A 111 2.65 15.49 -8.52
N TRP A 112 3.55 16.13 -9.26
CA TRP A 112 4.25 15.50 -10.36
C TRP A 112 5.12 14.36 -9.85
N HIS A 113 5.07 13.19 -10.51
CA HIS A 113 5.90 12.06 -10.10
C HIS A 113 6.32 11.18 -11.27
N SER A 114 7.47 10.53 -11.11
CA SER A 114 8.11 9.64 -12.08
C SER A 114 8.94 8.58 -11.36
N HIS A 115 9.29 7.47 -12.05
CA HIS A 115 10.04 6.37 -11.45
C HIS A 115 11.22 6.00 -12.30
N TYR A 116 12.33 5.62 -11.66
CA TYR A 116 13.61 5.34 -12.30
C TYR A 116 14.22 4.08 -11.71
N ASN A 117 14.76 3.22 -12.56
CA ASN A 117 15.59 2.11 -12.16
C ASN A 117 16.96 2.20 -12.86
N GLU A 118 17.91 2.83 -12.19
CA GLU A 118 19.33 2.91 -12.59
C GLU A 118 20.16 1.76 -12.00
N GLY A 119 19.49 0.80 -11.31
CA GLY A 119 20.10 -0.39 -10.73
C GLY A 119 20.31 -1.51 -11.76
N ASP A 120 20.68 -2.67 -11.29
CA ASP A 120 21.02 -3.85 -12.09
C ASP A 120 20.01 -5.01 -11.99
N ALA A 121 18.93 -4.83 -11.24
CA ALA A 121 17.88 -5.82 -11.05
C ALA A 121 16.47 -5.20 -11.15
N ASN A 122 15.45 -6.05 -11.43
CA ASN A 122 14.06 -5.61 -11.37
C ASN A 122 13.73 -5.06 -9.98
N ALA A 123 12.91 -4.02 -9.94
CA ALA A 123 12.37 -3.47 -8.70
C ALA A 123 10.87 -3.72 -8.62
N TYR A 124 10.40 -4.09 -7.43
CA TYR A 124 9.01 -4.43 -7.14
C TYR A 124 8.50 -3.65 -5.93
N TRP A 125 7.28 -3.14 -6.04
CA TRP A 125 6.61 -2.47 -4.94
C TRP A 125 5.09 -2.68 -4.99
N ILE A 126 4.41 -2.32 -3.92
CA ILE A 126 2.95 -2.26 -3.84
C ILE A 126 2.56 -0.79 -3.77
N ASP A 127 1.69 -0.35 -4.69
CA ASP A 127 1.02 0.93 -4.56
C ASP A 127 -0.36 0.77 -3.89
N PHE A 128 -0.76 1.79 -3.13
CA PHE A 128 -2.08 1.97 -2.55
C PHE A 128 -2.58 3.35 -2.97
N LEU A 129 -3.76 3.39 -3.59
CA LEU A 129 -4.32 4.63 -4.13
C LEU A 129 -5.80 4.78 -3.74
N ASP A 130 -6.20 5.99 -3.44
CA ASP A 130 -7.62 6.32 -3.19
C ASP A 130 -8.42 6.58 -4.48
N VAL A 131 -7.96 6.03 -5.61
CA VAL A 131 -8.64 6.11 -6.93
C VAL A 131 -10.13 5.80 -6.83
N PRO A 132 -10.57 4.71 -6.15
CA PRO A 132 -12.00 4.41 -6.09
C PRO A 132 -12.81 5.50 -5.37
N LEU A 133 -12.26 6.11 -4.33
CA LEU A 133 -12.90 7.21 -3.61
C LEU A 133 -13.00 8.45 -4.50
N VAL A 134 -11.88 8.87 -5.11
CA VAL A 134 -11.81 10.04 -5.96
C VAL A 134 -12.73 9.88 -7.18
N HIS A 135 -12.75 8.69 -7.79
CA HIS A 135 -13.62 8.40 -8.92
C HIS A 135 -15.13 8.54 -8.56
N ARG A 136 -15.53 8.04 -7.39
CA ARG A 136 -16.93 8.19 -6.92
C ARG A 136 -17.34 9.63 -6.61
N LEU A 137 -16.37 10.48 -6.28
CA LEU A 137 -16.61 11.90 -6.01
C LEU A 137 -16.45 12.77 -7.27
N GLU A 138 -16.02 12.18 -8.40
CA GLU A 138 -15.86 12.78 -9.73
C GLU A 138 -14.73 13.82 -9.94
N PRO A 139 -13.87 14.23 -8.97
CA PRO A 139 -12.80 15.20 -9.23
C PRO A 139 -11.57 14.55 -9.86
N MET A 140 -11.76 13.55 -10.73
CA MET A 140 -10.68 12.79 -11.36
C MET A 140 -10.05 13.56 -12.51
N PHE A 141 -8.72 13.72 -12.49
CA PHE A 141 -7.93 14.11 -13.66
C PHE A 141 -6.61 13.34 -13.71
N PHE A 142 -6.01 13.33 -14.89
CA PHE A 142 -4.68 12.82 -15.17
C PHE A 142 -4.00 13.78 -16.16
N GLU A 143 -2.72 14.10 -15.94
CA GLU A 143 -1.96 15.01 -16.77
C GLU A 143 -0.52 14.51 -16.93
N GLU A 144 -0.02 14.46 -18.16
CA GLU A 144 1.36 14.12 -18.47
C GLU A 144 2.25 15.37 -18.37
N TYR A 145 3.49 15.19 -17.89
CA TYR A 145 4.47 16.27 -17.85
C TYR A 145 4.87 16.67 -19.29
N PRO A 146 4.84 17.96 -19.67
CA PRO A 146 5.01 18.38 -21.08
C PRO A 146 6.31 17.88 -21.73
N ASP A 147 7.41 17.87 -21.00
CA ASP A 147 8.72 17.42 -21.47
C ASP A 147 9.01 15.93 -21.15
N GLY A 148 8.01 15.18 -20.69
CA GLY A 148 8.10 13.76 -20.35
C GLY A 148 8.75 13.47 -19.00
N TYR A 149 9.70 14.28 -18.53
CA TYR A 149 10.38 14.13 -17.25
C TYR A 149 10.55 15.48 -16.55
N GLN A 150 10.27 15.50 -15.26
CA GLN A 150 10.49 16.68 -14.44
C GLN A 150 11.98 16.85 -14.07
N PRO A 151 12.44 18.06 -13.75
CA PRO A 151 13.74 18.26 -13.15
C PRO A 151 13.90 17.44 -11.88
N VAL A 152 15.11 16.94 -11.63
CA VAL A 152 15.39 16.10 -10.47
C VAL A 152 16.35 16.86 -9.56
N ASP A 153 15.87 17.18 -8.36
CA ASP A 153 16.67 17.70 -7.27
C ASP A 153 17.08 16.58 -6.32
N ILE A 154 18.22 16.71 -5.67
CA ILE A 154 18.64 15.76 -4.64
C ILE A 154 17.77 16.04 -3.41
N ALA A 155 17.01 15.03 -2.97
CA ALA A 155 16.26 15.12 -1.74
C ALA A 155 17.19 15.24 -0.52
N PRO A 156 16.82 16.03 0.50
CA PRO A 156 17.51 16.00 1.78
C PRO A 156 17.40 14.60 2.41
N GLU A 157 18.31 14.25 3.33
CA GLU A 157 18.31 12.96 4.04
C GLU A 157 17.00 12.65 4.76
N ALA A 158 16.25 13.67 5.17
CA ALA A 158 14.91 13.58 5.74
C ALA A 158 13.92 14.33 4.85
N HIS A 159 12.87 13.65 4.41
CA HIS A 159 11.76 14.23 3.64
C HIS A 159 10.43 13.71 4.17
N ASP A 160 9.42 14.57 4.29
CA ASP A 160 8.11 14.25 4.85
C ASP A 160 7.35 13.16 4.06
N TRP A 161 7.77 12.89 2.83
CA TRP A 161 7.19 11.86 1.95
C TRP A 161 8.00 10.56 1.92
N TYR A 162 9.08 10.46 2.71
CA TYR A 162 9.96 9.32 2.73
C TYR A 162 10.11 8.73 4.14
N PHE A 163 9.73 7.48 4.29
CA PHE A 163 9.78 6.71 5.53
C PHE A 163 10.72 5.50 5.34
N PRO A 164 12.02 5.68 5.52
CA PRO A 164 12.98 4.61 5.34
C PRO A 164 12.80 3.50 6.38
N ALA A 165 12.87 2.24 5.94
CA ALA A 165 12.77 1.07 6.82
C ALA A 165 13.82 1.08 7.94
N ALA A 166 15.01 1.60 7.65
CA ALA A 166 16.09 1.76 8.63
C ALA A 166 15.69 2.67 9.83
N VAL A 167 14.72 3.55 9.65
CA VAL A 167 14.18 4.45 10.69
C VAL A 167 12.87 3.91 11.27
N THR A 168 11.95 3.50 10.42
CA THR A 168 10.59 3.10 10.86
C THR A 168 10.59 1.78 11.64
N ARG A 169 11.44 0.81 11.27
CA ARG A 169 11.51 -0.48 12.00
C ARG A 169 12.00 -0.33 13.45
N PRO A 170 13.12 0.36 13.74
CA PRO A 170 13.50 0.64 15.13
C PRO A 170 12.40 1.38 15.92
N GLN A 171 11.71 2.35 15.30
CA GLN A 171 10.60 3.05 15.94
C GLN A 171 9.41 2.12 16.24
N LEU A 172 9.08 1.19 15.33
CA LEU A 172 8.05 0.18 15.55
C LEU A 172 8.41 -0.73 16.72
N HIS A 173 9.64 -1.24 16.75
CA HIS A 173 10.10 -2.13 17.81
C HIS A 173 10.28 -1.43 19.17
N ALA A 174 10.42 -0.12 19.20
CA ALA A 174 10.40 0.68 20.43
C ALA A 174 8.97 0.90 21.00
N GLN A 175 7.91 0.65 20.22
CA GLN A 175 6.55 0.78 20.71
C GLN A 175 6.23 -0.29 21.77
N PRO A 176 5.40 0.03 22.79
CA PRO A 176 4.98 -0.97 23.77
C PRO A 176 4.13 -2.07 23.12
N VAL A 177 4.31 -3.32 23.56
CA VAL A 177 3.41 -4.42 23.18
C VAL A 177 2.07 -4.21 23.91
N LYS A 178 0.98 -4.15 23.13
CA LYS A 178 -0.40 -4.13 23.65
C LYS A 178 -1.20 -5.17 22.88
N HIS A 179 -1.96 -6.00 23.61
CA HIS A 179 -2.81 -7.03 23.01
C HIS A 179 -2.09 -7.95 21.99
N GLY A 180 -0.81 -8.28 22.25
CA GLY A 180 -0.01 -9.17 21.41
C GLY A 180 0.68 -8.52 20.19
N TYR A 181 0.63 -7.21 20.04
CA TYR A 181 1.31 -6.51 18.94
C TYR A 181 1.84 -5.13 19.34
N ARG A 182 2.73 -4.61 18.52
CA ARG A 182 3.21 -3.21 18.54
C ARG A 182 2.58 -2.47 17.36
N ARG A 183 2.29 -1.19 17.51
CA ARG A 183 1.75 -0.34 16.43
C ARG A 183 2.50 0.98 16.36
N LEU A 184 2.94 1.33 15.15
CA LEU A 184 3.50 2.63 14.81
C LEU A 184 2.59 3.29 13.75
N VAL A 185 1.86 4.33 14.12
CA VAL A 185 1.09 5.15 13.17
C VAL A 185 2.06 6.13 12.51
N LEU A 186 2.08 6.19 11.19
CA LEU A 186 2.89 7.16 10.45
C LEU A 186 2.16 8.50 10.36
N ASN A 187 2.89 9.59 10.56
CA ASN A 187 2.34 10.94 10.50
C ASN A 187 2.25 11.42 9.05
N THR A 188 1.24 10.96 8.33
CA THR A 188 1.04 11.24 6.89
C THR A 188 -0.15 12.14 6.60
N GLN A 189 -0.97 12.45 7.60
CA GLN A 189 -2.25 13.14 7.45
C GLN A 189 -2.13 14.59 6.95
N ALA A 190 -0.97 15.23 7.11
CA ALA A 190 -0.70 16.55 6.54
C ALA A 190 -0.60 16.54 5.01
N HIS A 191 -0.24 15.39 4.43
CA HIS A 191 0.01 15.22 2.99
C HIS A 191 -1.06 14.37 2.31
N ILE A 192 -1.52 13.30 3.00
CA ILE A 192 -2.55 12.37 2.51
C ILE A 192 -3.66 12.30 3.56
N SER A 193 -4.74 13.02 3.33
CA SER A 193 -5.81 13.18 4.30
C SER A 193 -6.91 12.12 4.21
N THR A 194 -6.86 11.27 3.20
CA THR A 194 -7.88 10.25 2.89
C THR A 194 -7.52 8.86 3.42
N MET A 195 -6.24 8.61 3.65
CA MET A 195 -5.72 7.32 4.09
C MET A 195 -4.81 7.46 5.31
N GLU A 196 -4.87 6.48 6.21
CA GLU A 196 -4.01 6.34 7.38
C GLU A 196 -3.13 5.09 7.22
N MET A 197 -1.88 5.18 7.65
CA MET A 197 -0.93 4.09 7.60
C MET A 197 -0.36 3.76 8.97
N SER A 198 -0.27 2.46 9.25
CA SER A 198 0.34 1.95 10.48
C SER A 198 1.20 0.72 10.19
N TYR A 199 2.38 0.68 10.78
CA TYR A 199 3.11 -0.59 10.88
C TYR A 199 2.66 -1.35 12.13
N LEU A 200 2.52 -2.66 11.98
CA LEU A 200 2.23 -3.60 13.05
C LEU A 200 3.37 -4.62 13.16
N ALA A 201 3.79 -4.95 14.38
CA ALA A 201 4.70 -6.07 14.66
C ALA A 201 3.99 -7.05 15.59
N LEU A 202 3.76 -8.27 15.13
CA LEU A 202 3.03 -9.30 15.86
C LEU A 202 3.97 -10.14 16.73
N THR A 203 3.50 -10.48 17.92
CA THR A 203 4.16 -11.47 18.78
C THR A 203 3.83 -12.89 18.29
N PRO A 204 4.83 -13.75 18.01
CA PRO A 204 4.59 -15.12 17.55
C PRO A 204 3.63 -15.89 18.44
N GLY A 205 2.74 -16.67 17.83
CA GLY A 205 1.79 -17.54 18.50
C GLY A 205 0.68 -16.83 19.30
N THR A 206 0.68 -15.49 19.33
CA THR A 206 -0.33 -14.71 20.06
C THR A 206 -1.44 -14.26 19.12
N PRO A 207 -2.70 -14.67 19.34
CA PRO A 207 -3.83 -14.16 18.55
C PRO A 207 -4.03 -12.65 18.79
N VAL A 208 -4.08 -11.90 17.71
CA VAL A 208 -4.36 -10.45 17.70
C VAL A 208 -5.71 -10.24 17.04
N ASN A 209 -6.69 -9.77 17.80
CA ASN A 209 -8.06 -9.57 17.34
C ASN A 209 -8.37 -8.08 17.15
N PHE A 210 -9.03 -7.77 16.05
CA PHE A 210 -9.47 -6.42 15.71
C PHE A 210 -11.00 -6.39 15.60
N PRO A 211 -11.68 -5.45 16.31
CA PRO A 211 -13.13 -5.37 16.31
C PRO A 211 -13.68 -4.89 14.97
N ARG A 212 -14.94 -5.19 14.73
CA ARG A 212 -15.67 -4.65 13.57
C ARG A 212 -15.75 -3.15 13.66
N ASN A 213 -15.45 -2.48 12.56
CA ASN A 213 -15.63 -1.04 12.41
C ASN A 213 -15.95 -0.68 10.95
N THR A 214 -16.33 0.58 10.71
CA THR A 214 -16.75 1.03 9.39
C THR A 214 -15.61 1.23 8.40
N ALA A 215 -14.35 1.30 8.87
CA ALA A 215 -13.22 1.51 7.97
C ALA A 215 -12.88 0.23 7.19
N SER A 216 -12.55 0.40 5.92
CA SER A 216 -11.91 -0.63 5.11
C SER A 216 -10.39 -0.58 5.28
N ARG A 217 -9.72 -1.72 5.08
CA ARG A 217 -8.27 -1.83 5.21
C ARG A 217 -7.66 -2.73 4.15
N ILE A 218 -6.43 -2.43 3.84
CA ILE A 218 -5.53 -3.29 3.10
C ILE A 218 -4.32 -3.55 4.00
N VAL A 219 -3.98 -4.82 4.21
CA VAL A 219 -2.84 -5.24 5.01
C VAL A 219 -1.81 -5.90 4.11
N ALA A 220 -0.62 -5.32 4.00
CA ALA A 220 0.52 -5.87 3.26
C ALA A 220 1.53 -6.47 4.22
N ILE A 221 1.93 -7.71 3.99
CA ILE A 221 2.86 -8.45 4.85
C ILE A 221 4.29 -8.09 4.46
N THR A 222 5.03 -7.44 5.36
CA THR A 222 6.41 -7.03 5.10
C THR A 222 7.43 -8.06 5.57
N GLN A 223 7.07 -8.87 6.59
CA GLN A 223 7.92 -9.94 7.12
C GLN A 223 7.08 -11.03 7.79
N GLY A 224 7.56 -12.28 7.73
CA GLY A 224 6.99 -13.43 8.42
C GLY A 224 5.86 -14.12 7.67
N SER A 225 5.21 -15.05 8.37
CA SER A 225 4.11 -15.88 7.89
C SER A 225 3.14 -16.20 9.03
N GLY A 226 1.95 -16.71 8.68
CA GLY A 226 0.95 -17.08 9.67
C GLY A 226 -0.43 -17.31 9.09
N GLN A 227 -1.42 -17.21 9.98
CA GLN A 227 -2.83 -17.38 9.66
C GLN A 227 -3.60 -16.09 10.00
N ALA A 228 -4.61 -15.80 9.21
CA ALA A 228 -5.58 -14.75 9.49
C ALA A 228 -6.99 -15.33 9.40
N ARG A 229 -7.87 -14.80 10.23
CA ARG A 229 -9.31 -14.94 10.04
C ARG A 229 -9.87 -13.58 9.71
N VAL A 230 -10.54 -13.46 8.56
CA VAL A 230 -11.21 -12.22 8.13
C VAL A 230 -12.68 -12.54 7.88
N GLY A 231 -13.54 -12.15 8.81
CA GLY A 231 -14.92 -12.61 8.88
C GLY A 231 -14.96 -14.14 9.06
N GLU A 232 -15.55 -14.84 8.08
CA GLU A 232 -15.68 -16.31 8.10
C GLU A 232 -14.55 -17.03 7.33
N ARG A 233 -13.58 -16.29 6.78
CA ARG A 233 -12.50 -16.86 5.96
C ARG A 233 -11.22 -17.03 6.75
N ASP A 234 -10.65 -18.23 6.70
CA ASP A 234 -9.29 -18.50 7.13
C ASP A 234 -8.33 -18.33 5.96
N ILE A 235 -7.24 -17.59 6.18
CA ILE A 235 -6.28 -17.16 5.18
C ILE A 235 -4.88 -17.45 5.69
N ALA A 236 -4.12 -18.29 4.99
CA ALA A 236 -2.68 -18.40 5.20
C ALA A 236 -2.00 -17.20 4.49
N TRP A 237 -1.01 -16.60 5.14
CA TRP A 237 -0.30 -15.47 4.60
C TRP A 237 1.21 -15.58 4.81
N GLN A 238 1.97 -14.91 3.95
CA GLN A 238 3.43 -14.82 4.02
C GLN A 238 3.91 -13.45 3.53
N ARG A 239 5.21 -13.18 3.68
CA ARG A 239 5.83 -11.94 3.22
C ARG A 239 5.44 -11.62 1.78
N GLY A 240 5.04 -10.37 1.59
CA GLY A 240 4.65 -9.78 0.31
C GLY A 240 3.17 -9.98 -0.05
N ASP A 241 2.41 -10.81 0.65
CA ASP A 241 0.98 -10.96 0.42
C ASP A 241 0.21 -9.70 0.83
N VAL A 242 -0.93 -9.48 0.18
CA VAL A 242 -1.86 -8.39 0.45
C VAL A 242 -3.21 -8.95 0.81
N ILE A 243 -3.76 -8.53 1.94
CA ILE A 243 -5.06 -8.97 2.46
C ILE A 243 -6.04 -7.79 2.47
N ALA A 244 -7.17 -7.95 1.80
CA ALA A 244 -8.27 -6.99 1.85
C ALA A 244 -9.20 -7.28 3.03
N VAL A 245 -9.42 -6.27 3.88
CA VAL A 245 -10.36 -6.30 5.01
C VAL A 245 -11.46 -5.29 4.76
N PRO A 246 -12.65 -5.71 4.34
CA PRO A 246 -13.77 -4.81 4.07
C PRO A 246 -14.32 -4.15 5.35
N SER A 247 -15.06 -3.06 5.16
CA SER A 247 -15.86 -2.41 6.20
C SER A 247 -16.77 -3.40 6.94
N TRP A 248 -16.93 -3.23 8.25
CA TRP A 248 -17.77 -4.05 9.13
C TRP A 248 -17.36 -5.53 9.28
N VAL A 249 -16.14 -5.87 8.93
CA VAL A 249 -15.59 -7.21 9.13
C VAL A 249 -14.63 -7.19 10.33
N GLU A 250 -14.80 -8.14 11.25
CA GLU A 250 -13.80 -8.45 12.26
C GLU A 250 -12.67 -9.25 11.62
N TYR A 251 -11.47 -9.07 12.13
CA TYR A 251 -10.34 -9.83 11.63
C TYR A 251 -9.34 -10.11 12.77
N ALA A 252 -8.59 -11.17 12.57
CA ALA A 252 -7.57 -11.60 13.51
C ALA A 252 -6.35 -12.13 12.77
N PHE A 253 -5.19 -11.99 13.39
CA PHE A 253 -3.94 -12.54 12.92
C PHE A 253 -3.28 -13.39 13.99
N VAL A 254 -2.66 -14.50 13.56
CA VAL A 254 -1.72 -15.30 14.35
C VAL A 254 -0.46 -15.47 13.51
N ALA A 255 0.66 -15.00 14.01
CA ALA A 255 1.94 -15.15 13.35
C ALA A 255 2.66 -16.43 13.81
N ASP A 256 3.21 -17.20 12.87
CA ASP A 256 3.99 -18.40 13.17
C ASP A 256 5.40 -18.04 13.67
N GLU A 257 5.91 -16.89 13.23
CA GLU A 257 7.21 -16.33 13.56
C GLU A 257 7.11 -14.81 13.78
N ALA A 258 8.21 -14.12 14.06
CA ALA A 258 8.21 -12.66 14.14
C ALA A 258 7.75 -12.05 12.82
N ALA A 259 6.63 -11.33 12.85
CA ALA A 259 5.98 -10.80 11.66
C ALA A 259 5.76 -9.31 11.74
N GLU A 260 5.92 -8.64 10.61
CA GLU A 260 5.64 -7.23 10.42
C GLU A 260 4.69 -7.05 9.24
N MET A 261 3.80 -6.08 9.34
CA MET A 261 2.84 -5.75 8.28
C MET A 261 2.55 -4.25 8.25
N LEU A 262 2.21 -3.75 7.07
CA LEU A 262 1.71 -2.39 6.85
C LEU A 262 0.19 -2.46 6.69
N GLU A 263 -0.53 -1.71 7.49
CA GLU A 263 -1.98 -1.50 7.38
C GLU A 263 -2.24 -0.12 6.75
N VAL A 264 -3.03 -0.07 5.68
CA VAL A 264 -3.54 1.14 5.04
C VAL A 264 -5.06 1.16 5.22
N SER A 265 -5.62 2.29 5.68
CA SER A 265 -7.05 2.40 6.04
C SER A 265 -7.65 3.72 5.54
N ASP A 266 -8.92 3.68 5.14
CA ASP A 266 -9.74 4.85 4.79
C ASP A 266 -10.36 5.56 6.02
N ARG A 267 -9.99 5.17 7.22
CA ARG A 267 -10.52 5.73 8.47
C ARG A 267 -10.56 7.25 8.50
N PRO A 268 -9.55 7.99 8.04
CA PRO A 268 -9.57 9.46 8.11
C PRO A 268 -10.74 10.11 7.37
N VAL A 269 -11.19 9.52 6.26
CA VAL A 269 -12.38 9.99 5.54
C VAL A 269 -13.62 9.80 6.40
N LEU A 270 -13.77 8.64 7.01
CA LEU A 270 -14.93 8.31 7.84
C LEU A 270 -14.98 9.14 9.11
N ASP A 271 -13.83 9.41 9.74
CA ASP A 271 -13.71 10.28 10.89
C ASP A 271 -14.14 11.72 10.54
N LYS A 272 -13.63 12.28 9.42
CA LYS A 272 -13.98 13.64 8.95
C LYS A 272 -15.47 13.80 8.63
N LEU A 273 -16.08 12.75 8.08
CA LEU A 273 -17.52 12.76 7.71
C LEU A 273 -18.43 12.34 8.87
N GLY A 274 -17.88 11.97 10.03
CA GLY A 274 -18.65 11.48 11.18
C GLY A 274 -19.25 10.09 10.97
N PHE A 275 -18.71 9.29 10.06
CA PHE A 275 -19.21 7.95 9.72
C PHE A 275 -18.44 6.82 10.42
N TYR A 276 -17.32 7.12 11.09
CA TYR A 276 -16.60 6.08 11.81
C TYR A 276 -17.43 5.54 12.98
N ARG A 277 -17.54 4.22 13.04
CA ARG A 277 -18.18 3.47 14.13
C ARG A 277 -17.36 2.19 14.37
N GLU A 278 -17.29 1.78 15.62
CA GLU A 278 -16.61 0.56 16.04
C GLU A 278 -17.46 -0.18 17.04
N THR A 279 -17.48 -1.52 16.97
CA THR A 279 -18.11 -2.34 18.01
C THR A 279 -17.22 -2.35 19.25
N LYS A 280 -17.83 -2.42 20.44
CA LYS A 280 -17.05 -2.66 21.67
C LYS A 280 -16.37 -4.02 21.53
N ALA A 281 -15.08 -4.07 21.88
CA ALA A 281 -14.39 -5.35 22.06
C ALA A 281 -15.17 -6.18 23.10
N GLN A 282 -15.53 -7.41 22.73
CA GLN A 282 -16.14 -8.36 23.65
C GLN A 282 -15.07 -8.99 24.54
#